data_988527e96c4a6e7b7693283f8cb70580
#
_entry.id   988527e96c4a6e7b7693283f8cb70580
#
_cell.length_a   1.000
_cell.length_b   1.000
_cell.length_c   1.000
_cell.angle_alpha   90.00
_cell.angle_beta   90.00
_cell.angle_gamma   90.00
#
_symmetry.space_group_name_H-M   'P 1'
#
loop_
_entity.id
_entity.type
_entity.pdbx_description
1 polymer ?
#
loop_
_entity_poly.entity_id
_entity_poly.type
_entity_poly.pdbx_seq_one_letter_code
_entity_poly.pdbx_strand_id
1 'polypeptide(L)'
;MGSRGAAAVSWGPGRIDLFETTAAATLRHRAWVDRALAVDEDLGGTLASAPTVVAWAVDQAEVFAVFPDGRLWNRYWDGKTWHPWESLGGELDPAFTPACSSWGAERLDVVARGRDGATWHRWWDGERWVEWERLPA
;
A
#
# COMPACT_ATOMS: atom_id res chain seq x y z
N MET A 1 3.60 8.66 -17.84
CA MET A 1 2.32 8.42 -17.18
C MET A 1 2.44 7.20 -16.29
N GLY A 2 2.03 7.27 -15.03
CA GLY A 2 2.10 6.14 -14.11
C GLY A 2 1.00 5.12 -14.35
N SER A 3 1.17 3.94 -13.77
CA SER A 3 0.17 2.89 -13.79
C SER A 3 -1.02 3.28 -12.90
N ARG A 4 -2.22 2.95 -13.32
CA ARG A 4 -3.43 3.13 -12.54
C ARG A 4 -4.01 1.78 -12.19
N GLY A 5 -4.68 1.72 -11.08
CA GLY A 5 -5.33 0.50 -10.68
C GLY A 5 -6.00 0.64 -9.33
N ALA A 6 -6.45 -0.50 -8.84
CA ALA A 6 -7.19 -0.57 -7.59
C ALA A 6 -6.75 -1.78 -6.79
N ALA A 7 -6.92 -1.69 -5.48
CA ALA A 7 -6.68 -2.77 -4.54
C ALA A 7 -7.80 -2.76 -3.51
N ALA A 8 -8.19 -3.94 -3.06
CA ALA A 8 -9.26 -4.07 -2.08
C ALA A 8 -8.80 -4.93 -0.91
N VAL A 9 -9.38 -4.68 0.24
CA VAL A 9 -9.11 -5.43 1.45
C VAL A 9 -10.37 -5.49 2.31
N SER A 10 -10.50 -6.54 3.10
CA SER A 10 -11.55 -6.66 4.10
C SER A 10 -10.94 -7.18 5.39
N TRP A 11 -11.27 -6.52 6.51
CA TRP A 11 -10.84 -7.01 7.82
C TRP A 11 -11.98 -7.52 8.68
N GLY A 12 -13.17 -7.65 8.10
CA GLY A 12 -14.30 -8.19 8.84
C GLY A 12 -15.53 -8.43 7.98
N PRO A 13 -16.52 -9.16 8.50
CA PRO A 13 -17.75 -9.42 7.77
C PRO A 13 -18.48 -8.12 7.42
N GLY A 14 -19.07 -8.10 6.23
CA GLY A 14 -19.87 -6.97 5.77
C GLY A 14 -19.10 -5.72 5.43
N ARG A 15 -17.77 -5.75 5.46
CA ARG A 15 -16.94 -4.58 5.13
C ARG A 15 -16.00 -4.86 3.97
N ILE A 16 -15.90 -3.91 3.05
CA ILE A 16 -14.89 -3.91 2.00
C ILE A 16 -14.33 -2.50 1.83
N ASP A 17 -13.03 -2.41 1.72
CA ASP A 17 -12.32 -1.15 1.47
C ASP A 17 -11.67 -1.22 0.09
N LEU A 18 -11.83 -0.16 -0.68
CA LEU A 18 -11.27 -0.05 -2.03
C LEU A 18 -10.34 1.15 -2.07
N PHE A 19 -9.15 0.92 -2.60
CA PHE A 19 -8.14 1.96 -2.80
C PHE A 19 -7.81 2.03 -4.28
N GLU A 20 -7.93 3.22 -4.86
CA GLU A 20 -7.72 3.37 -6.30
C GLU A 20 -7.04 4.68 -6.65
N THR A 21 -6.32 4.68 -7.76
CA THR A 21 -5.68 5.88 -8.28
C THR A 21 -6.73 6.77 -8.93
N THR A 22 -6.72 8.06 -8.58
CA THR A 22 -7.60 9.05 -9.21
C THR A 22 -7.01 9.60 -10.51
N ALA A 23 -7.80 10.37 -11.24
CA ALA A 23 -7.33 11.06 -12.44
C ALA A 23 -6.19 12.03 -12.13
N ALA A 24 -6.13 12.57 -10.91
CA ALA A 24 -5.06 13.47 -10.46
C ALA A 24 -3.86 12.71 -9.86
N ALA A 25 -3.84 11.39 -9.98
CA ALA A 25 -2.79 10.50 -9.45
C ALA A 25 -2.72 10.48 -7.92
N THR A 26 -3.78 10.86 -7.24
CA THR A 26 -3.88 10.71 -5.79
C THR A 26 -4.52 9.35 -5.44
N LEU A 27 -4.56 9.02 -4.15
CA LEU A 27 -5.19 7.81 -3.67
C LEU A 27 -6.59 8.11 -3.17
N ARG A 28 -7.60 7.44 -3.74
CA ARG A 28 -8.97 7.50 -3.25
C ARG A 28 -9.28 6.26 -2.44
N HIS A 29 -9.89 6.46 -1.29
CA HIS A 29 -10.34 5.38 -0.42
C HIS A 29 -11.86 5.44 -0.28
N ARG A 30 -12.50 4.31 -0.57
CA ARG A 30 -13.92 4.13 -0.29
C ARG A 30 -14.12 2.87 0.51
N ALA A 31 -15.11 2.87 1.38
CA ALA A 31 -15.46 1.70 2.15
C ALA A 31 -16.98 1.52 2.18
N TRP A 32 -17.40 0.27 2.08
CA TRP A 32 -18.80 -0.11 2.22
C TRP A 32 -18.93 -0.99 3.46
N VAL A 33 -19.96 -0.70 4.24
CA VAL A 33 -20.35 -1.49 5.40
C VAL A 33 -21.79 -1.94 5.16
N ASP A 34 -21.99 -3.25 5.15
CA ASP A 34 -23.30 -3.86 4.88
C ASP A 34 -23.93 -3.28 3.59
N ARG A 35 -23.12 -3.13 2.55
CA ARG A 35 -23.50 -2.64 1.22
C ARG A 35 -23.79 -1.14 1.14
N ALA A 36 -23.63 -0.41 2.23
CA ALA A 36 -23.82 1.04 2.24
C ALA A 36 -22.45 1.73 2.20
N LEU A 37 -22.32 2.74 1.32
CA LEU A 37 -21.10 3.53 1.26
C LEU A 37 -20.93 4.29 2.58
N ALA A 38 -19.88 3.98 3.32
CA ALA A 38 -19.59 4.57 4.62
C ALA A 38 -18.44 5.57 4.59
N VAL A 39 -17.49 5.40 3.65
CA VAL A 39 -16.31 6.26 3.54
C VAL A 39 -16.08 6.57 2.08
N ASP A 40 -15.74 7.82 1.79
CA ASP A 40 -15.27 8.26 0.47
C ASP A 40 -14.36 9.47 0.70
N GLU A 41 -13.07 9.27 0.52
CA GLU A 41 -12.08 10.29 0.85
C GLU A 41 -10.89 10.22 -0.09
N ASP A 42 -10.20 11.35 -0.25
CA ASP A 42 -8.95 11.43 -0.99
C ASP A 42 -7.81 11.45 0.03
N LEU A 43 -6.96 10.44 -0.03
CA LEU A 43 -5.82 10.30 0.88
C LEU A 43 -4.57 10.99 0.35
N GLY A 44 -4.65 11.68 -0.76
CA GLY A 44 -3.54 12.45 -1.31
C GLY A 44 -2.44 11.60 -1.90
N GLY A 45 -1.23 12.09 -1.82
CA GLY A 45 -0.07 11.48 -2.43
C GLY A 45 0.02 11.76 -3.93
N THR A 46 1.06 11.23 -4.54
CA THR A 46 1.24 11.27 -6.00
C THR A 46 1.70 9.90 -6.43
N LEU A 47 0.77 9.09 -6.93
CA LEU A 47 1.05 7.71 -7.25
C LEU A 47 1.55 7.56 -8.68
N ALA A 48 2.71 6.92 -8.84
CA ALA A 48 3.22 6.53 -10.15
C ALA A 48 2.91 5.07 -10.46
N SER A 49 2.75 4.22 -9.45
CA SER A 49 2.23 2.87 -9.61
C SER A 49 0.79 2.78 -9.13
N ALA A 50 0.12 1.68 -9.47
CA ALA A 50 -1.12 1.33 -8.80
C ALA A 50 -0.85 1.05 -7.32
N PRO A 51 -1.84 1.24 -6.43
CA PRO A 51 -1.67 0.94 -5.01
C PRO A 51 -1.79 -0.56 -4.73
N THR A 52 -1.23 -0.98 -3.60
CA THR A 52 -1.50 -2.27 -2.99
C THR A 52 -1.83 -2.06 -1.52
N VAL A 53 -2.60 -2.96 -0.94
CA VAL A 53 -3.08 -2.80 0.44
C VAL A 53 -3.08 -4.14 1.16
N VAL A 54 -2.83 -4.10 2.46
CA VAL A 54 -2.92 -5.27 3.33
C VAL A 54 -3.61 -4.87 4.63
N ALA A 55 -4.46 -5.76 5.14
CA ALA A 55 -5.03 -5.66 6.48
C ALA A 55 -4.34 -6.70 7.35
N TRP A 56 -3.57 -6.24 8.33
CA TRP A 56 -2.79 -7.13 9.20
C TRP A 56 -3.47 -7.38 10.55
N ALA A 57 -4.59 -6.73 10.79
CA ALA A 57 -5.46 -6.95 11.95
C ALA A 57 -6.81 -6.30 11.69
N VAL A 58 -7.79 -6.60 12.55
CA VAL A 58 -9.10 -5.93 12.49
C VAL A 58 -8.90 -4.43 12.65
N ASP A 59 -9.53 -3.65 11.77
CA ASP A 59 -9.48 -2.19 11.77
C ASP A 59 -8.04 -1.63 11.65
N GLN A 60 -7.18 -2.37 10.96
CA GLN A 60 -5.81 -1.97 10.68
C GLN A 60 -5.53 -2.24 9.21
N ALA A 61 -5.02 -1.26 8.51
CA ALA A 61 -4.70 -1.42 7.09
C ALA A 61 -3.52 -0.55 6.71
N GLU A 62 -2.75 -1.01 5.75
CA GLU A 62 -1.62 -0.25 5.24
C GLU A 62 -1.62 -0.31 3.72
N VAL A 63 -1.46 0.85 3.09
CA VAL A 63 -1.45 0.99 1.64
C VAL A 63 -0.08 1.46 1.18
N PHE A 64 0.36 0.90 0.06
CA PHE A 64 1.67 1.18 -0.52
C PHE A 64 1.54 1.54 -1.98
N ALA A 65 2.40 2.42 -2.46
CA ALA A 65 2.54 2.74 -3.87
C ALA A 65 3.95 3.24 -4.17
N VAL A 66 4.40 3.07 -5.40
CA VAL A 66 5.62 3.71 -5.87
C VAL A 66 5.25 5.10 -6.37
N PHE A 67 5.98 6.11 -5.90
CA PHE A 67 5.81 7.50 -6.31
C PHE A 67 6.76 7.85 -7.46
N PRO A 68 6.62 9.03 -8.07
CA PRO A 68 7.48 9.42 -9.20
C PRO A 68 8.97 9.47 -8.88
N ASP A 69 9.34 9.61 -7.61
CA ASP A 69 10.74 9.56 -7.18
C ASP A 69 11.34 8.15 -7.21
N GLY A 70 10.55 7.14 -7.56
CA GLY A 70 10.99 5.75 -7.58
C GLY A 70 11.05 5.09 -6.21
N ARG A 71 10.58 5.76 -5.19
CA ARG A 71 10.57 5.21 -3.83
C ARG A 71 9.22 4.62 -3.51
N LEU A 72 9.22 3.67 -2.58
CA LEU A 72 7.99 3.15 -2.00
C LEU A 72 7.50 4.11 -0.93
N TRP A 73 6.23 4.45 -0.99
CA TRP A 73 5.58 5.28 0.02
C TRP A 73 4.42 4.50 0.60
N ASN A 74 4.15 4.74 1.89
CA ASN A 74 3.03 4.09 2.56
C ASN A 74 2.23 5.09 3.39
N ARG A 75 1.01 4.67 3.66
CA ARG A 75 0.11 5.34 4.57
C ARG A 75 -0.66 4.26 5.31
N TYR A 76 -0.88 4.40 6.61
CA TYR A 76 -1.58 3.37 7.33
C TYR A 76 -2.66 3.91 8.25
N TRP A 77 -3.68 3.11 8.44
CA TRP A 77 -4.81 3.32 9.33
C TRP A 77 -4.55 2.58 10.62
N ASP A 78 -4.58 3.28 11.75
CA ASP A 78 -4.27 2.72 13.08
C ASP A 78 -5.52 2.34 13.88
N GLY A 79 -6.69 2.38 13.26
CA GLY A 79 -7.98 2.17 13.92
C GLY A 79 -8.69 3.47 14.29
N LYS A 80 -8.00 4.61 14.15
CA LYS A 80 -8.56 5.93 14.50
C LYS A 80 -8.27 6.98 13.44
N THR A 81 -7.04 7.03 12.94
CA THR A 81 -6.62 8.03 11.95
C THR A 81 -5.70 7.42 10.92
N TRP A 82 -5.63 8.07 9.76
CA TRP A 82 -4.62 7.78 8.76
C TRP A 82 -3.33 8.51 9.13
N HIS A 83 -2.23 7.76 9.26
CA HIS A 83 -0.90 8.36 9.40
C HIS A 83 -0.49 8.99 8.07
N PRO A 84 0.33 10.08 8.10
CA PRO A 84 0.74 10.73 6.86
C PRO A 84 1.57 9.81 5.97
N TRP A 85 1.62 10.13 4.68
CA TRP A 85 2.51 9.44 3.77
C TRP A 85 3.94 9.50 4.25
N GLU A 86 4.62 8.35 4.22
CA GLU A 86 6.03 8.29 4.58
C GLU A 86 6.79 7.43 3.57
N SER A 87 8.05 7.81 3.30
CA SER A 87 8.87 7.10 2.35
C SER A 87 9.53 5.90 3.01
N LEU A 88 9.44 4.77 2.36
CA LEU A 88 10.18 3.56 2.71
C LEU A 88 11.41 3.36 1.82
N GLY A 89 11.74 4.33 0.98
CA GLY A 89 12.93 4.30 0.15
C GLY A 89 12.85 3.34 -1.02
N GLY A 90 13.99 2.86 -1.43
CA GLY A 90 14.15 1.97 -2.57
C GLY A 90 14.45 2.72 -3.88
N GLU A 91 14.79 1.96 -4.90
CA GLU A 91 14.98 2.44 -6.28
C GLU A 91 14.12 1.54 -7.16
N LEU A 92 12.85 1.88 -7.26
CA LEU A 92 11.82 0.99 -7.78
C LEU A 92 11.30 1.47 -9.14
N ASP A 93 10.77 0.51 -9.89
CA ASP A 93 10.16 0.76 -11.19
C ASP A 93 8.66 0.97 -11.00
N PRO A 94 8.14 2.17 -11.24
CA PRO A 94 6.71 2.45 -11.04
C PRO A 94 5.80 1.76 -12.06
N ALA A 95 6.36 1.18 -13.12
CA ALA A 95 5.55 0.40 -14.06
C ALA A 95 5.01 -0.89 -13.46
N PHE A 96 5.57 -1.32 -12.32
CA PHE A 96 5.14 -2.54 -11.64
C PHE A 96 4.53 -2.16 -10.29
N THR A 97 3.31 -2.66 -10.05
CA THR A 97 2.66 -2.49 -8.76
C THR A 97 3.40 -3.31 -7.71
N PRO A 98 3.76 -2.73 -6.56
CA PRO A 98 4.30 -3.53 -5.47
C PRO A 98 3.24 -4.49 -4.96
N ALA A 99 3.69 -5.56 -4.31
CA ALA A 99 2.81 -6.54 -3.68
C ALA A 99 3.09 -6.57 -2.19
N CYS A 100 2.05 -6.78 -1.39
CA CYS A 100 2.20 -6.87 0.04
C CYS A 100 1.37 -8.01 0.61
N SER A 101 1.81 -8.51 1.74
CA SER A 101 1.11 -9.58 2.46
C SER A 101 1.42 -9.51 3.95
N SER A 102 0.63 -10.23 4.74
CA SER A 102 0.84 -10.37 6.17
C SER A 102 0.50 -11.81 6.55
N TRP A 103 1.39 -12.45 7.32
CA TRP A 103 1.12 -13.79 7.84
C TRP A 103 0.70 -13.76 9.32
N GLY A 104 0.57 -12.59 9.89
CA GLY A 104 0.14 -12.43 11.28
C GLY A 104 0.16 -10.99 11.72
N ALA A 105 -0.35 -10.73 12.93
CA ALA A 105 -0.31 -9.41 13.53
C ALA A 105 1.14 -8.93 13.64
N GLU A 106 1.34 -7.62 13.45
CA GLU A 106 2.67 -7.00 13.55
C GLU A 106 3.68 -7.51 12.53
N ARG A 107 3.21 -8.10 11.41
CA ARG A 107 4.09 -8.61 10.35
C ARG A 107 3.57 -8.16 9.00
N LEU A 108 4.41 -7.47 8.26
CA LEU A 108 4.12 -7.02 6.90
C LEU A 108 5.29 -7.30 5.99
N ASP A 109 5.01 -7.77 4.79
CA ASP A 109 6.01 -7.96 3.76
C ASP A 109 5.63 -7.18 2.53
N VAL A 110 6.58 -6.47 1.94
CA VAL A 110 6.40 -5.76 0.67
C VAL A 110 7.47 -6.22 -0.30
N VAL A 111 7.04 -6.57 -1.51
CA VAL A 111 7.93 -6.98 -2.59
C VAL A 111 7.69 -6.05 -3.77
N ALA A 112 8.76 -5.57 -4.37
CA ALA A 112 8.68 -4.63 -5.48
C ALA A 112 9.75 -4.91 -6.52
N ARG A 113 9.50 -4.43 -7.75
CA ARG A 113 10.48 -4.52 -8.82
C ARG A 113 11.41 -3.32 -8.77
N GLY A 114 12.71 -3.56 -8.72
CA GLY A 114 13.70 -2.51 -8.79
C GLY A 114 13.92 -2.00 -10.21
N ARG A 115 14.50 -0.82 -10.34
CA ARG A 115 14.91 -0.28 -11.64
C ARG A 115 15.97 -1.15 -12.32
N ASP A 116 16.69 -1.93 -11.53
CA ASP A 116 17.66 -2.93 -12.01
C ASP A 116 17.01 -4.21 -12.54
N GLY A 117 15.67 -4.30 -12.48
CA GLY A 117 14.93 -5.48 -12.90
C GLY A 117 14.87 -6.59 -11.88
N ALA A 118 15.51 -6.42 -10.72
CA ALA A 118 15.49 -7.43 -9.66
C ALA A 118 14.26 -7.30 -8.78
N THR A 119 14.01 -8.33 -7.99
CA THR A 119 12.94 -8.34 -6.99
C THR A 119 13.54 -7.92 -5.66
N TRP A 120 12.95 -6.90 -5.06
CA TRP A 120 13.39 -6.34 -3.80
C TRP A 120 12.31 -6.52 -2.74
N HIS A 121 12.73 -6.73 -1.48
CA HIS A 121 11.87 -7.06 -0.36
C HIS A 121 12.20 -6.17 0.83
N ARG A 122 11.17 -5.66 1.47
CA ARG A 122 11.27 -4.97 2.75
C ARG A 122 10.14 -5.44 3.64
N TRP A 123 10.37 -5.49 4.96
CA TRP A 123 9.36 -6.04 5.85
C TRP A 123 9.37 -5.38 7.21
N TRP A 124 8.20 -5.37 7.82
CA TRP A 124 7.99 -4.88 9.18
C TRP A 124 8.07 -6.06 10.12
N ASP A 125 8.96 -6.00 11.13
CA ASP A 125 9.22 -7.12 12.03
C ASP A 125 8.43 -7.04 13.35
N GLY A 126 7.57 -6.02 13.49
CA GLY A 126 6.82 -5.74 14.70
C GLY A 126 7.33 -4.52 15.44
N GLU A 127 8.54 -4.07 15.12
CA GLU A 127 9.16 -2.90 15.76
C GLU A 127 9.67 -1.89 14.76
N ARG A 128 10.18 -2.36 13.64
CA ARG A 128 10.77 -1.49 12.61
C ARG A 128 10.70 -2.13 11.24
N TRP A 129 10.89 -1.29 10.22
CA TRP A 129 11.09 -1.74 8.86
C TRP A 129 12.53 -2.21 8.70
N VAL A 130 12.70 -3.49 8.34
CA VAL A 130 14.01 -4.04 8.00
C VAL A 130 14.41 -3.49 6.63
N GLU A 131 15.71 -3.23 6.45
CA GLU A 131 16.21 -2.63 5.22
C GLU A 131 15.90 -3.47 3.98
N TRP A 132 15.85 -2.78 2.84
CA TRP A 132 15.65 -3.43 1.56
C TRP A 132 16.69 -4.51 1.32
N GLU A 133 16.25 -5.66 0.86
CA GLU A 133 17.13 -6.75 0.44
C GLU A 133 16.70 -7.24 -0.94
N ARG A 134 17.70 -7.61 -1.75
CA ARG A 134 17.44 -8.20 -3.05
C ARG A 134 17.17 -9.68 -2.87
N LEU A 135 16.04 -10.15 -3.38
CA LEU A 135 15.73 -11.56 -3.35
C LEU A 135 16.47 -12.29 -4.47
N PRO A 136 16.97 -13.53 -4.22
CA PRO A 136 17.63 -14.32 -5.24
C PRO A 136 16.69 -14.59 -6.42
N ALA A 137 17.28 -14.63 -7.62
CA ALA A 137 16.55 -14.98 -8.82
C ALA A 137 16.19 -16.48 -8.85
#